data_7c777da12c2ca779bbedb84961f7170d
#
_entry.id   7c777da12c2ca779bbedb84961f7170d
#
_cell.length_a   1.000
_cell.length_b   1.000
_cell.length_c   1.000
_cell.angle_alpha   90.00
_cell.angle_beta   90.00
_cell.angle_gamma   90.00
#
_symmetry.space_group_name_H-M   'P 1'
#
loop_
_entity.id
_entity.type
_entity.pdbx_description
1 polymer ?
#
loop_
_entity_poly.entity_id
_entity_poly.type
_entity_poly.pdbx_seq_one_letter_code
_entity_poly.pdbx_strand_id
1 'polypeptide(L)'
;IRANQHEYANHLQSLANLSVMYKDYDSLSRALQSYSLEFSNPMANYPLLQINMPLLAASLYSMASHAQEKGITLQFDIVNAVLESHAPEHELTDYITILTQNAIEACKEGDTVYALLDSKDGSVRYEIRNPVPAMISPEEIGNFFKRGYSTKQTQSGSDAASERADSTASKQADDKRGLGLYYLQTNITKAGGSVGADCICYEGSYFIIFRLTL
;
A
#
# COMPACT_ATOMS: atom_id res chain seq x y z
N ILE A 1 13.39 6.89 8.83
CA ILE A 1 13.14 5.60 8.15
C ILE A 1 13.61 4.42 9.04
N ARG A 2 14.75 4.46 9.71
CA ARG A 2 15.21 3.36 10.60
C ARG A 2 14.40 3.25 11.89
N ALA A 3 13.90 4.35 12.45
CA ALA A 3 13.08 4.33 13.66
C ALA A 3 11.76 3.55 13.44
N ASN A 4 11.06 3.79 12.34
CA ASN A 4 9.79 3.11 12.04
C ASN A 4 9.95 1.60 11.77
N GLN A 5 11.08 1.18 11.17
CA GLN A 5 11.33 -0.26 10.96
C GLN A 5 11.56 -1.02 12.27
N HIS A 6 12.24 -0.38 13.25
CA HIS A 6 12.42 -0.97 14.58
C HIS A 6 11.12 -1.01 15.37
N GLU A 7 10.31 0.02 15.27
CA GLU A 7 8.99 0.09 15.92
C GLU A 7 8.04 -0.98 15.36
N TYR A 8 7.99 -1.12 14.03
CA TYR A 8 7.20 -2.16 13.37
C TYR A 8 7.68 -3.57 13.74
N ALA A 9 9.00 -3.80 13.75
CA ALA A 9 9.56 -5.08 14.18
C ALA A 9 9.21 -5.40 15.64
N ASN A 10 9.21 -4.39 16.52
CA ASN A 10 8.81 -4.54 17.92
C ASN A 10 7.32 -4.87 18.05
N HIS A 11 6.44 -4.28 17.24
CA HIS A 11 5.02 -4.61 17.21
C HIS A 11 4.76 -6.03 16.75
N LEU A 12 5.40 -6.47 15.67
CA LEU A 12 5.33 -7.86 15.20
C LEU A 12 5.84 -8.84 16.26
N GLN A 13 6.96 -8.50 16.92
CA GLN A 13 7.49 -9.33 18.00
C GLN A 13 6.55 -9.39 19.20
N SER A 14 5.88 -8.29 19.54
CA SER A 14 4.89 -8.24 20.61
C SER A 14 3.68 -9.11 20.29
N LEU A 15 3.17 -9.06 19.05
CA LEU A 15 2.08 -9.92 18.58
C LEU A 15 2.47 -11.40 18.59
N ALA A 16 3.68 -11.72 18.13
CA ALA A 16 4.21 -13.10 18.18
C ALA A 16 4.32 -13.61 19.63
N ASN A 17 4.75 -12.74 20.55
CA ASN A 17 4.86 -13.08 21.96
C ASN A 17 3.50 -13.34 22.62
N LEU A 18 2.41 -12.65 22.20
CA LEU A 18 1.07 -12.91 22.69
C LEU A 18 0.64 -14.35 22.41
N SER A 19 0.95 -14.89 21.23
CA SER A 19 0.63 -16.29 20.89
C SER A 19 1.40 -17.33 21.71
N VAL A 20 2.55 -16.96 22.27
CA VAL A 20 3.34 -17.82 23.16
C VAL A 20 2.85 -17.72 24.61
N MET A 21 2.42 -16.52 25.04
CA MET A 21 1.98 -16.26 26.42
C MET A 21 0.59 -16.80 26.72
N TYR A 22 -0.33 -16.71 25.75
CA TYR A 22 -1.73 -17.12 25.93
C TYR A 22 -2.00 -18.42 25.18
N LYS A 23 -2.28 -19.49 25.91
CA LYS A 23 -2.49 -20.83 25.34
C LYS A 23 -3.96 -21.14 25.04
N ASP A 24 -4.87 -20.34 25.55
CA ASP A 24 -6.30 -20.45 25.28
C ASP A 24 -6.77 -19.34 24.34
N TYR A 25 -7.73 -19.69 23.49
CA TYR A 25 -8.26 -18.79 22.46
C TYR A 25 -8.88 -17.51 23.05
N ASP A 26 -9.62 -17.63 24.17
CA ASP A 26 -10.36 -16.51 24.73
C ASP A 26 -9.42 -15.45 25.34
N SER A 27 -8.36 -15.89 26.01
CA SER A 27 -7.35 -14.99 26.59
C SER A 27 -6.50 -14.35 25.50
N LEU A 28 -6.12 -15.09 24.46
CA LEU A 28 -5.40 -14.57 23.30
C LEU A 28 -6.26 -13.55 22.54
N SER A 29 -7.53 -13.88 22.30
CA SER A 29 -8.48 -12.99 21.62
C SER A 29 -8.66 -11.68 22.39
N ARG A 30 -8.83 -11.72 23.70
CA ARG A 30 -8.93 -10.52 24.55
C ARG A 30 -7.65 -9.69 24.54
N ALA A 31 -6.49 -10.32 24.61
CA ALA A 31 -5.20 -9.63 24.55
C ALA A 31 -4.96 -8.95 23.19
N LEU A 32 -5.33 -9.62 22.09
CA LEU A 32 -5.28 -9.06 20.76
C LEU A 32 -6.27 -7.89 20.58
N GLN A 33 -7.48 -8.03 21.13
CA GLN A 33 -8.47 -6.94 21.11
C GLN A 33 -8.00 -5.73 21.91
N SER A 34 -7.47 -5.91 23.12
CA SER A 34 -6.95 -4.79 23.92
C SER A 34 -5.75 -4.11 23.25
N TYR A 35 -4.87 -4.87 22.61
CA TYR A 35 -3.74 -4.33 21.84
C TYR A 35 -4.23 -3.54 20.62
N SER A 36 -5.29 -4.00 19.94
CA SER A 36 -5.86 -3.30 18.78
C SER A 36 -6.66 -2.05 19.16
N LEU A 37 -7.30 -2.02 20.34
CA LEU A 37 -8.08 -0.87 20.80
C LEU A 37 -7.21 0.36 21.13
N GLU A 38 -5.95 0.19 21.50
CA GLU A 38 -5.00 1.29 21.68
C GLU A 38 -4.65 2.02 20.37
N PHE A 39 -4.89 1.38 19.22
CA PHE A 39 -4.51 1.87 17.90
C PHE A 39 -5.68 2.19 16.96
N SER A 40 -6.93 2.11 17.43
CA SER A 40 -8.08 2.09 16.52
C SER A 40 -8.98 3.32 16.60
N ASN A 41 -9.21 3.91 15.44
CA ASN A 41 -10.46 4.60 15.14
C ASN A 41 -11.40 3.55 14.48
N PRO A 42 -12.37 2.92 15.21
CA PRO A 42 -12.89 1.59 14.89
C PRO A 42 -13.85 1.52 13.69
N MET A 43 -14.43 2.64 13.22
CA MET A 43 -15.60 2.57 12.33
C MET A 43 -15.31 2.61 10.82
N ALA A 44 -14.25 3.29 10.38
CA ALA A 44 -14.03 3.51 8.95
C ALA A 44 -13.51 2.24 8.22
N ASN A 45 -12.80 1.36 8.92
CA ASN A 45 -12.11 0.20 8.32
C ASN A 45 -12.74 -1.15 8.67
N TYR A 46 -13.95 -1.16 9.23
CA TYR A 46 -14.68 -2.39 9.57
C TYR A 46 -14.84 -3.38 8.40
N PRO A 47 -15.08 -2.92 7.16
CA PRO A 47 -15.17 -3.84 6.01
C PRO A 47 -13.90 -4.68 5.78
N LEU A 48 -12.72 -4.16 6.08
CA LEU A 48 -11.44 -4.89 5.94
C LEU A 48 -11.38 -6.13 6.84
N LEU A 49 -12.02 -6.09 8.02
CA LEU A 49 -12.02 -7.22 8.97
C LEU A 49 -12.86 -8.40 8.48
N GLN A 50 -13.66 -8.21 7.43
CA GLN A 50 -14.50 -9.27 6.86
C GLN A 50 -13.78 -10.06 5.76
N ILE A 51 -12.62 -9.59 5.30
CA ILE A 51 -11.82 -10.25 4.27
C ILE A 51 -11.30 -11.58 4.80
N ASN A 52 -11.51 -12.66 4.03
CA ASN A 52 -11.04 -14.02 4.38
C ASN A 52 -9.52 -14.22 4.26
N MET A 53 -8.76 -13.16 3.99
CA MET A 53 -7.28 -13.11 3.92
C MET A 53 -6.74 -12.22 5.05
N PRO A 54 -6.38 -12.80 6.21
CA PRO A 54 -6.01 -12.02 7.40
C PRO A 54 -4.76 -11.16 7.24
N LEU A 55 -3.76 -11.63 6.48
CA LEU A 55 -2.54 -10.89 6.22
C LEU A 55 -2.83 -9.63 5.38
N LEU A 56 -3.63 -9.79 4.33
CA LEU A 56 -4.07 -8.68 3.49
C LEU A 56 -4.91 -7.67 4.28
N ALA A 57 -5.89 -8.15 5.06
CA ALA A 57 -6.75 -7.32 5.90
C ALA A 57 -5.93 -6.48 6.89
N ALA A 58 -4.99 -7.11 7.61
CA ALA A 58 -4.13 -6.44 8.57
C ALA A 58 -3.20 -5.39 7.89
N SER A 59 -2.66 -5.72 6.73
CA SER A 59 -1.80 -4.80 5.97
C SER A 59 -2.56 -3.57 5.50
N LEU A 60 -3.75 -3.75 4.91
CA LEU A 60 -4.60 -2.63 4.47
C LEU A 60 -5.08 -1.77 5.63
N TYR A 61 -5.42 -2.40 6.76
CA TYR A 61 -5.79 -1.68 7.97
C TYR A 61 -4.65 -0.79 8.48
N SER A 62 -3.43 -1.34 8.55
CA SER A 62 -2.23 -0.58 8.95
C SER A 62 -1.96 0.60 8.00
N MET A 63 -2.12 0.39 6.69
CA MET A 63 -1.94 1.45 5.70
C MET A 63 -3.00 2.54 5.81
N ALA A 64 -4.26 2.18 6.09
CA ALA A 64 -5.33 3.15 6.32
C ALA A 64 -5.04 4.02 7.55
N SER A 65 -4.57 3.42 8.64
CA SER A 65 -4.17 4.14 9.85
C SER A 65 -3.02 5.11 9.57
N HIS A 66 -1.99 4.65 8.84
CA HIS A 66 -0.85 5.49 8.48
C HIS A 66 -1.22 6.63 7.50
N ALA A 67 -2.15 6.39 6.57
CA ALA A 67 -2.70 7.44 5.69
C ALA A 67 -3.43 8.51 6.50
N GLN A 68 -4.23 8.08 7.49
CA GLN A 68 -4.97 8.97 8.37
C GLN A 68 -4.04 9.86 9.21
N GLU A 69 -2.92 9.34 9.71
CA GLU A 69 -1.87 10.13 10.39
C GLU A 69 -1.31 11.25 9.51
N LYS A 70 -1.31 11.06 8.19
CA LYS A 70 -0.90 12.05 7.19
C LYS A 70 -2.04 12.96 6.72
N GLY A 71 -3.22 12.86 7.33
CA GLY A 71 -4.41 13.60 6.91
C GLY A 71 -4.99 13.13 5.57
N ILE A 72 -4.66 11.92 5.11
CA ILE A 72 -5.17 11.30 3.88
C ILE A 72 -6.25 10.30 4.25
N THR A 73 -7.40 10.36 3.58
CA THR A 73 -8.47 9.38 3.74
C THR A 73 -8.27 8.22 2.77
N LEU A 74 -8.19 6.98 3.28
CA LEU A 74 -8.20 5.77 2.45
C LEU A 74 -9.56 5.09 2.60
N GLN A 75 -10.36 5.15 1.55
CA GLN A 75 -11.72 4.60 1.52
C GLN A 75 -11.74 3.28 0.74
N PHE A 76 -12.27 2.22 1.39
CA PHE A 76 -12.39 0.89 0.79
C PHE A 76 -13.83 0.58 0.38
N ASP A 77 -13.98 0.08 -0.84
CA ASP A 77 -15.17 -0.57 -1.35
C ASP A 77 -14.85 -2.06 -1.55
N ILE A 78 -15.40 -2.91 -0.67
CA ILE A 78 -15.17 -4.36 -0.69
C ILE A 78 -16.44 -5.00 -1.24
N VAL A 79 -16.40 -5.32 -2.53
CA VAL A 79 -17.54 -5.92 -3.25
C VAL A 79 -17.74 -7.36 -2.81
N ASN A 80 -16.65 -8.11 -2.67
CA ASN A 80 -16.68 -9.49 -2.17
C ASN A 80 -15.58 -9.67 -1.11
N ALA A 81 -15.99 -10.01 0.10
CA ALA A 81 -15.06 -10.25 1.20
C ALA A 81 -14.44 -11.66 1.16
N VAL A 82 -15.02 -12.59 0.40
CA VAL A 82 -14.46 -13.92 0.15
C VAL A 82 -13.61 -13.84 -1.11
N LEU A 83 -12.32 -13.65 -0.91
CA LEU A 83 -11.35 -13.55 -1.99
C LEU A 83 -10.85 -14.94 -2.38
N GLU A 84 -10.88 -15.24 -3.67
CA GLU A 84 -10.32 -16.44 -4.26
C GLU A 84 -9.20 -16.04 -5.21
N SER A 85 -7.98 -16.53 -4.98
CA SER A 85 -6.80 -16.25 -5.80
C SER A 85 -5.98 -17.53 -5.98
N HIS A 86 -5.43 -17.72 -7.15
CA HIS A 86 -4.43 -18.77 -7.40
C HIS A 86 -3.06 -18.44 -6.82
N ALA A 87 -2.78 -17.16 -6.57
CA ALA A 87 -1.56 -16.74 -5.93
C ALA A 87 -1.65 -16.90 -4.39
N PRO A 88 -0.54 -17.21 -3.72
CA PRO A 88 -0.48 -17.21 -2.26
C PRO A 88 -0.85 -15.84 -1.67
N GLU A 89 -1.51 -15.83 -0.50
CA GLU A 89 -1.96 -14.60 0.16
C GLU A 89 -0.83 -13.58 0.35
N HIS A 90 0.38 -14.02 0.72
CA HIS A 90 1.50 -13.11 0.94
C HIS A 90 1.94 -12.38 -0.34
N GLU A 91 1.94 -13.05 -1.49
CA GLU A 91 2.28 -12.43 -2.77
C GLU A 91 1.21 -11.40 -3.18
N LEU A 92 -0.07 -11.78 -3.06
CA LEU A 92 -1.18 -10.87 -3.33
C LEU A 92 -1.12 -9.64 -2.41
N THR A 93 -0.82 -9.85 -1.12
CA THR A 93 -0.64 -8.78 -0.14
C THR A 93 0.49 -7.85 -0.54
N ASP A 94 1.64 -8.37 -0.96
CA ASP A 94 2.78 -7.56 -1.40
C ASP A 94 2.40 -6.69 -2.61
N TYR A 95 1.68 -7.23 -3.59
CA TYR A 95 1.29 -6.49 -4.78
C TYR A 95 0.28 -5.38 -4.47
N ILE A 96 -0.73 -5.68 -3.66
CA ILE A 96 -1.74 -4.70 -3.25
C ILE A 96 -1.12 -3.59 -2.40
N THR A 97 -0.22 -3.94 -1.48
CA THR A 97 0.44 -2.94 -0.62
C THR A 97 1.37 -2.01 -1.41
N ILE A 98 2.06 -2.50 -2.44
CA ILE A 98 2.87 -1.65 -3.34
C ILE A 98 1.98 -0.59 -4.03
N LEU A 99 0.82 -0.99 -4.58
CA LEU A 99 -0.09 -0.05 -5.24
C LEU A 99 -0.68 0.95 -4.25
N THR A 100 -1.11 0.46 -3.07
CA THR A 100 -1.69 1.29 -2.02
C THR A 100 -0.68 2.31 -1.49
N GLN A 101 0.55 1.88 -1.24
CA GLN A 101 1.63 2.75 -0.80
C GLN A 101 1.93 3.85 -1.82
N ASN A 102 2.01 3.49 -3.11
CA ASN A 102 2.24 4.46 -4.18
C ASN A 102 1.12 5.51 -4.26
N ALA A 103 -0.14 5.09 -4.11
CA ALA A 103 -1.27 6.00 -4.11
C ALA A 103 -1.23 6.99 -2.92
N ILE A 104 -0.96 6.48 -1.70
CA ILE A 104 -0.83 7.31 -0.50
C ILE A 104 0.34 8.30 -0.63
N GLU A 105 1.49 7.85 -1.14
CA GLU A 105 2.69 8.69 -1.30
C GLU A 105 2.54 9.79 -2.36
N ALA A 106 1.60 9.63 -3.30
CA ALA A 106 1.28 10.63 -4.32
C ALA A 106 0.29 11.69 -3.83
N CYS A 107 -0.37 11.47 -2.69
CA CYS A 107 -1.39 12.34 -2.12
C CYS A 107 -0.82 13.39 -1.18
N LYS A 108 -1.64 14.42 -0.94
CA LYS A 108 -1.41 15.49 0.04
C LYS A 108 -2.42 15.38 1.17
N GLU A 109 -2.19 16.10 2.25
CA GLU A 109 -3.17 16.27 3.33
C GLU A 109 -4.51 16.77 2.77
N GLY A 110 -5.60 16.12 3.20
CA GLY A 110 -6.97 16.38 2.73
C GLY A 110 -7.40 15.55 1.53
N ASP A 111 -6.49 14.86 0.84
CA ASP A 111 -6.83 13.99 -0.29
C ASP A 111 -7.54 12.71 0.14
N THR A 112 -8.36 12.16 -0.77
CA THR A 112 -8.99 10.86 -0.61
C THR A 112 -8.50 9.89 -1.67
N VAL A 113 -8.02 8.73 -1.22
CA VAL A 113 -7.68 7.58 -2.04
C VAL A 113 -8.84 6.59 -1.97
N TYR A 114 -9.29 6.10 -3.12
CA TYR A 114 -10.37 5.11 -3.21
C TYR A 114 -9.80 3.78 -3.66
N ALA A 115 -10.11 2.73 -2.93
CA ALA A 115 -9.68 1.37 -3.22
C ALA A 115 -10.89 0.45 -3.33
N LEU A 116 -10.99 -0.29 -4.43
CA LEU A 116 -12.01 -1.31 -4.66
C LEU A 116 -11.34 -2.68 -4.65
N LEU A 117 -11.92 -3.60 -3.90
CA LEU A 117 -11.49 -4.99 -3.80
C LEU A 117 -12.66 -5.92 -4.14
N ASP A 118 -12.44 -6.79 -5.09
CA ASP A 118 -13.43 -7.76 -5.57
C ASP A 118 -12.75 -9.10 -5.89
N SER A 119 -13.54 -10.16 -5.90
CA SER A 119 -13.09 -11.48 -6.36
C SER A 119 -14.16 -12.11 -7.25
N LYS A 120 -13.73 -12.58 -8.41
CA LYS A 120 -14.61 -13.23 -9.36
C LYS A 120 -13.85 -14.28 -10.16
N ASP A 121 -14.48 -15.44 -10.34
CA ASP A 121 -13.97 -16.54 -11.17
C ASP A 121 -12.55 -16.99 -10.77
N GLY A 122 -12.27 -17.05 -9.44
CA GLY A 122 -10.96 -17.46 -8.90
C GLY A 122 -9.86 -16.42 -9.06
N SER A 123 -10.20 -15.17 -9.38
CA SER A 123 -9.26 -14.06 -9.51
C SER A 123 -9.64 -12.89 -8.61
N VAL A 124 -8.66 -12.32 -7.93
CA VAL A 124 -8.81 -11.08 -7.16
C VAL A 124 -8.59 -9.88 -8.08
N ARG A 125 -9.49 -8.92 -7.99
CA ARG A 125 -9.39 -7.62 -8.64
C ARG A 125 -9.18 -6.55 -7.60
N TYR A 126 -8.14 -5.76 -7.79
CA TYR A 126 -7.87 -4.59 -6.98
C TYR A 126 -7.75 -3.36 -7.85
N GLU A 127 -8.56 -2.36 -7.59
CA GLU A 127 -8.47 -1.05 -8.22
C GLU A 127 -8.18 -0.01 -7.15
N ILE A 128 -7.20 0.85 -7.38
CA ILE A 128 -6.92 1.98 -6.51
C ILE A 128 -6.77 3.24 -7.33
N ARG A 129 -7.39 4.33 -6.86
CA ARG A 129 -7.34 5.63 -7.50
C ARG A 129 -7.02 6.73 -6.51
N ASN A 130 -6.16 7.63 -6.92
CA ASN A 130 -5.82 8.81 -6.16
C ASN A 130 -5.87 10.06 -7.06
N PRO A 131 -6.14 11.25 -6.49
CA PRO A 131 -6.18 12.49 -7.24
C PRO A 131 -4.79 12.84 -7.79
N VAL A 132 -4.79 13.48 -8.95
CA VAL A 132 -3.60 14.06 -9.58
C VAL A 132 -3.89 15.48 -10.05
N PRO A 133 -2.88 16.38 -10.11
CA PRO A 133 -3.10 17.80 -10.42
C PRO A 133 -3.51 18.06 -11.86
N ALA A 134 -3.21 17.14 -12.78
CA ALA A 134 -3.52 17.27 -14.20
C ALA A 134 -3.66 15.89 -14.86
N MET A 135 -4.22 15.87 -16.07
CA MET A 135 -4.28 14.67 -16.90
C MET A 135 -2.87 14.18 -17.20
N ILE A 136 -2.64 12.89 -16.97
CA ILE A 136 -1.39 12.22 -17.29
C ILE A 136 -1.55 11.55 -18.65
N SER A 137 -0.60 11.76 -19.55
CA SER A 137 -0.68 11.19 -20.90
C SER A 137 -0.48 9.67 -20.90
N PRO A 138 -1.06 8.94 -21.87
CA PRO A 138 -0.85 7.50 -21.99
C PRO A 138 0.63 7.12 -22.14
N GLU A 139 1.42 7.97 -22.78
CA GLU A 139 2.86 7.76 -22.93
C GLU A 139 3.58 7.83 -21.58
N GLU A 140 3.23 8.81 -20.76
CA GLU A 140 3.78 8.95 -19.41
C GLU A 140 3.36 7.79 -18.50
N ILE A 141 2.09 7.37 -18.55
CA ILE A 141 1.58 6.20 -17.83
C ILE A 141 2.36 4.95 -18.24
N GLY A 142 2.66 4.76 -19.53
CA GLY A 142 3.49 3.66 -20.03
C GLY A 142 4.91 3.62 -19.45
N ASN A 143 5.42 4.76 -18.95
CA ASN A 143 6.72 4.82 -18.29
C ASN A 143 6.69 4.36 -16.83
N PHE A 144 5.54 4.36 -16.16
CA PHE A 144 5.43 4.03 -14.72
C PHE A 144 5.95 2.64 -14.38
N PHE A 145 5.83 1.70 -15.31
CA PHE A 145 6.28 0.33 -15.16
C PHE A 145 7.71 0.08 -15.68
N LYS A 146 8.40 1.11 -16.17
CA LYS A 146 9.80 0.97 -16.59
C LYS A 146 10.73 0.98 -15.39
N ARG A 147 11.75 0.14 -15.45
CA ARG A 147 12.76 0.04 -14.40
C ARG A 147 13.42 1.40 -14.14
N GLY A 148 13.42 1.82 -12.87
CA GLY A 148 14.06 3.07 -12.43
C GLY A 148 13.25 4.34 -12.71
N TYR A 149 12.04 4.23 -13.27
CA TYR A 149 11.18 5.40 -13.46
C TYR A 149 10.54 5.82 -12.14
N SER A 150 10.69 7.08 -11.76
CA SER A 150 10.06 7.67 -10.57
C SER A 150 9.73 9.13 -10.84
N THR A 151 8.50 9.53 -10.59
CA THR A 151 8.06 10.94 -10.66
C THR A 151 8.36 11.70 -9.35
N LYS A 152 8.86 11.01 -8.33
CA LYS A 152 9.22 11.63 -7.05
C LYS A 152 10.50 12.41 -7.21
N GLN A 153 10.37 13.73 -7.48
CA GLN A 153 11.51 14.65 -7.50
C GLN A 153 12.18 14.65 -6.13
N THR A 154 13.50 14.59 -6.13
CA THR A 154 14.33 14.91 -4.98
C THR A 154 14.00 16.34 -4.57
N GLN A 155 13.28 16.54 -3.46
CA GLN A 155 13.28 17.82 -2.74
C GLN A 155 14.65 17.97 -2.05
N SER A 156 15.69 18.15 -2.84
CA SER A 156 16.94 18.73 -2.38
C SER A 156 16.87 20.19 -2.76
N GLY A 157 16.53 21.00 -1.76
CA GLY A 157 16.43 22.44 -1.86
C GLY A 157 17.70 23.05 -2.45
N SER A 158 17.46 24.08 -3.22
CA SER A 158 18.42 25.13 -3.47
C SER A 158 18.88 25.76 -2.17
N ASP A 159 20.05 25.35 -1.68
CA ASP A 159 20.95 26.21 -0.94
C ASP A 159 22.38 25.70 -1.17
N ALA A 160 23.13 26.57 -1.81
CA ALA A 160 24.52 26.37 -2.15
C ALA A 160 25.40 26.38 -0.90
N ALA A 161 26.47 25.59 -0.98
CA ALA A 161 27.69 25.65 -0.20
C ALA A 161 27.66 24.96 1.19
N SER A 162 28.09 23.71 1.24
CA SER A 162 29.25 23.31 2.04
C SER A 162 29.67 21.87 1.73
N GLU A 163 30.97 21.67 1.59
CA GLU A 163 31.69 20.50 1.16
C GLU A 163 31.63 19.31 2.15
N ARG A 164 31.78 18.10 1.54
CA ARG A 164 32.40 16.86 2.03
C ARG A 164 31.67 16.08 3.13
N ALA A 165 31.15 14.97 2.74
CA ALA A 165 31.46 13.60 3.18
C ALA A 165 30.33 12.61 2.89
N ASP A 166 30.72 11.44 2.41
CA ASP A 166 29.98 10.16 2.35
C ASP A 166 29.03 9.94 1.17
N SER A 167 29.64 9.61 0.03
CA SER A 167 28.98 9.33 -1.25
C SER A 167 28.44 7.89 -1.39
N THR A 168 28.45 7.06 -0.34
CA THR A 168 28.02 5.65 -0.40
C THR A 168 26.59 5.40 0.07
N ALA A 169 26.07 6.21 0.98
CA ALA A 169 24.71 6.04 1.49
C ALA A 169 23.62 6.59 0.55
N SER A 170 23.93 7.65 -0.21
CA SER A 170 22.99 8.26 -1.16
C SER A 170 22.78 7.42 -2.44
N LYS A 171 23.79 6.70 -2.91
CA LYS A 171 23.68 5.81 -4.08
C LYS A 171 22.79 4.59 -3.83
N GLN A 172 22.78 4.04 -2.61
CA GLN A 172 21.93 2.89 -2.27
C GLN A 172 20.45 3.27 -2.08
N ALA A 173 20.14 4.52 -1.77
CA ALA A 173 18.76 5.00 -1.64
C ALA A 173 18.15 5.32 -3.02
N ASP A 174 18.94 5.79 -3.97
CA ASP A 174 18.50 6.07 -5.35
C ASP A 174 18.29 4.77 -6.16
N ASP A 175 19.07 3.73 -5.91
CA ASP A 175 18.98 2.44 -6.64
C ASP A 175 17.70 1.64 -6.27
N LYS A 176 17.02 2.01 -5.18
CA LYS A 176 15.74 1.39 -4.75
C LYS A 176 14.49 2.15 -5.23
N ARG A 177 14.63 3.37 -5.78
CA ARG A 177 13.51 4.17 -6.26
C ARG A 177 13.08 3.74 -7.66
N GLY A 178 11.77 3.72 -7.91
CA GLY A 178 11.20 3.34 -9.21
C GLY A 178 11.26 1.85 -9.54
N LEU A 179 11.52 0.98 -8.54
CA LEU A 179 11.53 -0.47 -8.73
C LEU A 179 10.20 -1.12 -8.38
N GLY A 180 9.35 -0.49 -7.56
CA GLY A 180 8.12 -1.10 -7.03
C GLY A 180 7.15 -1.52 -8.13
N LEU A 181 6.75 -0.62 -9.01
CA LEU A 181 5.82 -0.90 -10.11
C LEU A 181 6.42 -1.82 -11.18
N TYR A 182 7.72 -1.69 -11.47
CA TYR A 182 8.43 -2.61 -12.37
C TYR A 182 8.45 -4.03 -11.82
N TYR A 183 8.81 -4.19 -10.53
CA TYR A 183 8.79 -5.48 -9.83
C TYR A 183 7.39 -6.10 -9.84
N LEU A 184 6.39 -5.31 -9.48
CA LEU A 184 4.99 -5.69 -9.46
C LEU A 184 4.53 -6.21 -10.83
N GLN A 185 4.74 -5.45 -11.93
CA GLN A 185 4.36 -5.86 -13.27
C GLN A 185 5.04 -7.17 -13.69
N THR A 186 6.35 -7.29 -13.40
CA THR A 186 7.13 -8.47 -13.77
C THR A 186 6.62 -9.73 -13.07
N ASN A 187 6.30 -9.65 -11.78
CA ASN A 187 5.88 -10.81 -11.00
C ASN A 187 4.42 -11.17 -11.24
N ILE A 188 3.53 -10.19 -11.34
CA ILE A 188 2.10 -10.44 -11.66
C ILE A 188 1.98 -11.12 -13.02
N THR A 189 2.74 -10.68 -14.04
CA THR A 189 2.71 -11.33 -15.36
C THR A 189 3.19 -12.78 -15.30
N LYS A 190 4.21 -13.08 -14.49
CA LYS A 190 4.68 -14.47 -14.27
C LYS A 190 3.63 -15.33 -13.55
N ALA A 191 2.86 -14.74 -12.66
CA ALA A 191 1.78 -15.40 -11.94
C ALA A 191 0.49 -15.56 -12.77
N GLY A 192 0.49 -15.12 -14.03
CA GLY A 192 -0.66 -15.22 -14.94
C GLY A 192 -1.68 -14.09 -14.78
N GLY A 193 -1.38 -13.09 -13.98
CA GLY A 193 -2.22 -11.92 -13.78
C GLY A 193 -1.84 -10.73 -14.65
N SER A 194 -2.43 -9.60 -14.36
CA SER A 194 -2.18 -8.33 -15.06
C SER A 194 -2.21 -7.14 -14.13
N VAL A 195 -1.43 -6.11 -14.47
CA VAL A 195 -1.50 -4.79 -13.85
C VAL A 195 -1.42 -3.72 -14.91
N GLY A 196 -2.23 -2.69 -14.76
CA GLY A 196 -2.26 -1.54 -15.66
C GLY A 196 -2.59 -0.25 -14.91
N ALA A 197 -2.40 0.87 -15.60
CA ALA A 197 -2.79 2.17 -15.07
C ALA A 197 -3.49 2.99 -16.15
N ASP A 198 -4.33 3.93 -15.70
CA ASP A 198 -5.09 4.85 -16.56
C ASP A 198 -5.29 6.16 -15.83
N CYS A 199 -5.54 7.25 -16.57
CA CYS A 199 -5.86 8.54 -15.98
C CYS A 199 -7.23 9.00 -16.49
N ILE A 200 -8.13 9.34 -15.57
CA ILE A 200 -9.49 9.77 -15.89
C ILE A 200 -9.76 11.17 -15.36
N CYS A 201 -10.76 11.83 -15.98
CA CYS A 201 -11.39 13.03 -15.45
C CYS A 201 -12.78 12.66 -14.93
N TYR A 202 -13.04 12.94 -13.67
CA TYR A 202 -14.34 12.74 -13.04
C TYR A 202 -14.73 13.99 -12.27
N GLU A 203 -15.90 14.57 -12.58
CA GLU A 203 -16.41 15.80 -11.97
C GLU A 203 -15.40 16.96 -11.94
N GLY A 204 -14.59 17.09 -13.00
CA GLY A 204 -13.59 18.15 -13.11
C GLY A 204 -12.28 17.91 -12.38
N SER A 205 -12.14 16.78 -11.71
CA SER A 205 -10.92 16.35 -11.04
C SER A 205 -10.26 15.19 -11.81
N TYR A 206 -8.92 15.16 -11.80
CA TYR A 206 -8.18 14.08 -12.45
C TYR A 206 -7.75 13.04 -11.43
N PHE A 207 -7.83 11.76 -11.82
CA PHE A 207 -7.43 10.62 -11.01
C PHE A 207 -6.56 9.69 -11.82
N ILE A 208 -5.45 9.25 -11.24
CA ILE A 208 -4.72 8.08 -11.71
C ILE A 208 -5.35 6.84 -11.09
N ILE A 209 -5.55 5.80 -11.89
CA ILE A 209 -6.15 4.53 -11.49
C ILE A 209 -5.14 3.43 -11.80
N PHE A 210 -4.84 2.60 -10.81
CA PHE A 210 -4.14 1.35 -11.01
C PHE A 210 -5.11 0.19 -10.85
N ARG A 211 -5.04 -0.78 -11.76
CA ARG A 211 -5.86 -1.99 -11.74
C ARG A 211 -4.98 -3.21 -11.75
N LEU A 212 -5.23 -4.10 -10.82
CA LEU A 212 -4.57 -5.40 -10.70
C LEU A 212 -5.63 -6.49 -10.83
N THR A 213 -5.29 -7.58 -11.54
CA THR A 213 -6.07 -8.83 -11.59
C THR A 213 -5.10 -9.98 -11.42
N LEU A 214 -5.39 -10.88 -10.45
CA LEU A 214 -4.54 -12.03 -10.14
C LEU A 214 -5.33 -13.21 -9.61
#